data_ba6023c186d2c61794618eabf9efff6b
#
_entry.id   ba6023c186d2c61794618eabf9efff6b
#
_cell.length_a   1.000
_cell.length_b   1.000
_cell.length_c   1.000
_cell.angle_alpha   90.00
_cell.angle_beta   90.00
_cell.angle_gamma   90.00
#
_symmetry.space_group_name_H-M   'P 1'
#
loop_
_entity.id
_entity.type
_entity.pdbx_description
1 polymer ?
#
loop_
_entity_poly.entity_id
_entity_poly.type
_entity_poly.pdbx_seq_one_letter_code
_entity_poly.pdbx_strand_id
1 'polypeptide(L)'
;MKHIKAIILMLLTSVICFTYFSVYAETNTLKAGILDDYSFDGNSISEYAEDSVNTILDTTASTNFIANEINFDDTTFNKGISDLQSGNIDFLCMVPVSDAFLAYVDYTSSPIATGFLGLYTTDYKQLYFEEFDTFNKIKIGLLKNSYIEKILSDFSAANNFTYIPVYYDTVDDMLNAVKNNSIDAIFTPTTNNPDGLKLIAKGGKLDYYCAVKKGNTNLLTKLNSAINQYKIQNPFYLSMEYTKLFKRPYSNSIGYTKEEQTAKENHPKLRILAPDNNYPSSYYDKDTGEYNGIYEDIIKKVADNAGFEIEFISYDQSEMSMNGIVMGKADIILTVSGSKQGLTTATLPYTKVSYLPLVKKDTNIFEDSEIHVGILADDSWITDYLDDKYKQWSVEKYSSIDSLLTAVEN
;
A
#
# COMPACT_ATOMS: atom_id res chain seq x y z
N MET A 1 -14.91 54.69 53.05
CA MET A 1 -13.55 54.14 53.24
C MET A 1 -13.55 52.61 53.45
N LYS A 2 -14.47 51.99 54.23
CA LYS A 2 -14.49 50.51 54.44
C LYS A 2 -14.78 49.72 53.14
N HIS A 3 -15.69 50.19 52.28
CA HIS A 3 -16.03 49.50 51.04
C HIS A 3 -14.94 49.56 49.97
N ILE A 4 -14.16 50.64 49.93
CA ILE A 4 -13.04 50.79 48.99
C ILE A 4 -11.89 49.85 49.37
N LYS A 5 -11.63 49.64 50.68
CA LYS A 5 -10.60 48.68 51.13
C LYS A 5 -10.99 47.22 50.81
N ALA A 6 -12.28 46.90 50.88
CA ALA A 6 -12.75 45.57 50.52
C ALA A 6 -12.65 45.29 49.02
N ILE A 7 -12.95 46.27 48.18
CA ILE A 7 -12.81 46.15 46.69
C ILE A 7 -11.34 46.01 46.30
N ILE A 8 -10.45 46.78 46.91
CA ILE A 8 -9.00 46.72 46.64
C ILE A 8 -8.45 45.36 47.12
N LEU A 9 -8.91 44.82 48.24
CA LEU A 9 -8.49 43.50 48.70
C LEU A 9 -9.02 42.36 47.83
N MET A 10 -10.25 42.48 47.30
CA MET A 10 -10.81 41.54 46.31
C MET A 10 -10.09 41.58 44.97
N LEU A 11 -9.73 42.77 44.48
CA LEU A 11 -8.92 42.90 43.28
C LEU A 11 -7.48 42.37 43.47
N LEU A 12 -6.85 42.62 44.61
CA LEU A 12 -5.53 42.07 44.90
C LEU A 12 -5.57 40.51 45.03
N THR A 13 -6.59 39.92 45.65
CA THR A 13 -6.73 38.46 45.72
C THR A 13 -7.03 37.83 44.37
N SER A 14 -7.80 38.48 43.48
CA SER A 14 -8.03 38.02 42.10
C SER A 14 -6.75 38.08 41.26
N VAL A 15 -5.95 39.14 41.37
CA VAL A 15 -4.66 39.26 40.69
C VAL A 15 -3.66 38.23 41.18
N ILE A 16 -3.61 37.96 42.50
CA ILE A 16 -2.75 36.90 43.06
C ILE A 16 -3.22 35.52 42.62
N CYS A 17 -4.53 35.24 42.56
CA CYS A 17 -5.04 34.00 42.00
C CYS A 17 -4.71 33.84 40.50
N PHE A 18 -4.75 34.92 39.69
CA PHE A 18 -4.35 34.87 38.28
C PHE A 18 -2.84 34.70 38.08
N THR A 19 -2.00 35.19 38.98
CA THR A 19 -0.54 35.00 38.89
C THR A 19 -0.08 33.62 39.39
N TYR A 20 -0.86 32.92 40.20
CA TYR A 20 -0.58 31.54 40.63
C TYR A 20 -1.12 30.46 39.64
N PHE A 21 -1.91 30.85 38.64
CA PHE A 21 -2.34 29.96 37.56
C PHE A 21 -1.50 30.13 36.28
N SER A 22 -0.32 30.72 36.35
CA SER A 22 0.75 30.34 35.45
C SER A 22 1.23 28.95 35.89
N VAL A 23 0.39 27.94 35.69
CA VAL A 23 0.88 26.57 35.60
C VAL A 23 1.96 26.65 34.51
N TYR A 24 3.22 26.64 34.90
CA TYR A 24 4.27 26.15 34.04
C TYR A 24 3.76 24.78 33.59
N ALA A 25 3.17 24.73 32.42
CA ALA A 25 3.08 23.47 31.72
C ALA A 25 4.56 23.09 31.53
N GLU A 26 5.07 22.22 32.40
CA GLU A 26 6.32 21.53 32.14
C GLU A 26 6.13 21.00 30.72
N THR A 27 6.93 21.53 29.79
CA THR A 27 6.95 21.01 28.45
C THR A 27 7.49 19.61 28.55
N ASN A 28 6.57 18.65 28.64
CA ASN A 28 6.92 17.24 28.70
C ASN A 28 7.32 16.85 27.28
N THR A 29 8.59 17.05 26.96
CA THR A 29 9.20 16.70 25.68
C THR A 29 9.80 15.33 25.80
N LEU A 30 9.42 14.40 24.94
CA LEU A 30 10.05 13.09 24.81
C LEU A 30 11.08 13.09 23.69
N LYS A 31 12.09 12.26 23.87
CA LYS A 31 13.12 12.02 22.85
C LYS A 31 13.00 10.60 22.33
N ALA A 32 12.84 10.45 21.05
CA ALA A 32 12.71 9.17 20.38
C ALA A 32 13.92 8.92 19.48
N GLY A 33 14.52 7.74 19.59
CA GLY A 33 15.51 7.28 18.62
C GLY A 33 14.82 6.49 17.50
N ILE A 34 15.02 6.84 16.25
CA ILE A 34 14.55 6.08 15.10
C ILE A 34 15.62 5.09 14.70
N LEU A 35 15.30 3.78 14.74
CA LEU A 35 16.22 2.76 14.30
C LEU A 35 16.28 2.72 12.77
N ASP A 36 17.38 3.22 12.23
CA ASP A 36 17.61 3.37 10.79
C ASP A 36 18.90 2.68 10.32
N ASP A 37 18.92 1.35 10.42
CA ASP A 37 20.08 0.56 9.96
C ASP A 37 20.06 0.29 8.44
N TYR A 38 18.99 0.63 7.74
CA TYR A 38 18.74 0.24 6.34
C TYR A 38 18.23 1.35 5.43
N SER A 39 18.44 2.62 5.75
CA SER A 39 18.08 3.69 4.82
C SER A 39 19.00 3.77 3.62
N PHE A 40 18.39 3.99 2.44
CA PHE A 40 19.08 4.43 1.24
C PHE A 40 18.95 5.95 1.09
N ASP A 41 19.89 6.59 0.44
CA ASP A 41 19.79 8.00 0.07
C ASP A 41 18.43 8.34 -0.57
N GLY A 42 17.67 9.20 0.11
CA GLY A 42 16.42 9.76 -0.38
C GLY A 42 15.12 9.02 0.00
N ASN A 43 15.19 7.88 0.70
CA ASN A 43 14.00 7.19 1.24
C ASN A 43 14.17 6.98 2.75
N SER A 44 14.03 8.04 3.52
CA SER A 44 14.20 7.98 4.97
C SER A 44 13.03 7.22 5.62
N ILE A 45 13.37 6.14 6.31
CA ILE A 45 12.44 5.47 7.24
C ILE A 45 12.04 6.44 8.36
N SER A 46 12.82 7.50 8.57
CA SER A 46 12.60 8.52 9.58
C SER A 46 11.31 9.28 9.34
N GLU A 47 11.03 9.73 8.12
CA GLU A 47 9.76 10.39 7.78
C GLU A 47 8.57 9.47 8.08
N TYR A 48 8.69 8.18 7.74
CA TYR A 48 7.66 7.19 8.03
C TYR A 48 7.47 6.97 9.54
N ALA A 49 8.57 6.92 10.29
CA ALA A 49 8.55 6.77 11.74
C ALA A 49 7.90 7.98 12.42
N GLU A 50 8.33 9.18 12.05
CA GLU A 50 7.81 10.43 12.60
C GLU A 50 6.32 10.60 12.29
N ASP A 51 5.90 10.39 11.05
CA ASP A 51 4.49 10.48 10.65
C ASP A 51 3.64 9.46 11.39
N SER A 52 4.10 8.20 11.48
CA SER A 52 3.38 7.14 12.18
C SER A 52 3.24 7.41 13.68
N VAL A 53 4.32 7.82 14.34
CA VAL A 53 4.32 8.10 15.79
C VAL A 53 3.48 9.34 16.10
N ASN A 54 3.67 10.43 15.37
CA ASN A 54 2.91 11.67 15.57
C ASN A 54 1.41 11.45 15.32
N THR A 55 1.05 10.76 14.24
CA THR A 55 -0.36 10.45 13.93
C THR A 55 -1.02 9.64 15.05
N ILE A 56 -0.33 8.66 15.61
CA ILE A 56 -0.85 7.84 16.71
C ILE A 56 -0.98 8.67 17.99
N LEU A 57 -0.04 9.56 18.28
CA LEU A 57 -0.01 10.32 19.54
C LEU A 57 -0.89 11.56 19.52
N ASP A 58 -1.04 12.23 18.36
CA ASP A 58 -1.92 13.41 18.19
C ASP A 58 -3.39 13.10 18.49
N THR A 59 -3.85 11.90 18.12
CA THR A 59 -5.24 11.47 18.36
C THR A 59 -5.54 11.22 19.82
N THR A 60 -4.54 11.09 20.67
CA THR A 60 -4.69 10.81 22.11
C THR A 60 -4.62 12.08 22.99
N ALA A 61 -4.39 13.23 22.41
CA ALA A 61 -4.27 14.51 23.11
C ALA A 61 -5.47 14.86 24.03
N SER A 62 -6.61 14.21 23.85
CA SER A 62 -7.82 14.47 24.63
C SER A 62 -7.95 13.61 25.91
N THR A 63 -7.25 12.48 26.06
CA THR A 63 -7.50 11.54 27.16
C THR A 63 -6.26 10.99 27.88
N ASN A 64 -5.11 10.87 27.21
CA ASN A 64 -3.90 10.31 27.80
C ASN A 64 -2.65 11.08 27.34
N PHE A 65 -2.46 12.26 27.88
CA PHE A 65 -1.31 13.10 27.57
C PHE A 65 0.02 12.34 27.75
N ILE A 66 0.75 12.13 26.66
CA ILE A 66 2.05 11.48 26.69
C ILE A 66 3.15 12.53 26.69
N ALA A 67 3.11 13.46 25.76
CA ALA A 67 4.07 14.55 25.63
C ALA A 67 3.47 15.72 24.85
N ASN A 68 4.02 16.91 25.04
CA ASN A 68 3.69 18.10 24.22
C ASN A 68 4.40 18.04 22.88
N GLU A 69 5.55 17.41 22.83
CA GLU A 69 6.46 17.36 21.70
C GLU A 69 7.31 16.11 21.77
N ILE A 70 7.64 15.54 20.62
CA ILE A 70 8.60 14.45 20.48
C ILE A 70 9.71 14.91 19.57
N ASN A 71 10.94 14.81 20.06
CA ASN A 71 12.14 15.07 19.27
C ASN A 71 12.70 13.73 18.78
N PHE A 72 12.87 13.61 17.48
CA PHE A 72 13.36 12.40 16.83
C PHE A 72 14.81 12.58 16.41
N ASP A 73 15.61 11.53 16.64
CA ASP A 73 16.99 11.41 16.17
C ASP A 73 17.21 10.04 15.54
N ASP A 74 17.80 10.01 14.35
CA ASP A 74 18.21 8.75 13.71
C ASP A 74 19.32 8.08 14.50
N THR A 75 19.21 6.78 14.65
CA THR A 75 20.17 6.00 15.43
C THR A 75 20.38 4.60 14.86
N THR A 76 21.54 4.03 15.17
CA THR A 76 21.84 2.63 14.87
C THR A 76 21.51 1.74 16.07
N PHE A 77 21.46 0.42 15.87
CA PHE A 77 21.20 -0.55 16.94
C PHE A 77 22.02 -0.28 18.21
N ASN A 78 23.36 -0.26 18.08
CA ASN A 78 24.25 -0.12 19.25
C ASN A 78 24.13 1.25 19.93
N LYS A 79 24.07 2.31 19.15
CA LYS A 79 23.90 3.67 19.65
C LYS A 79 22.55 3.86 20.33
N GLY A 80 21.47 3.40 19.71
CA GLY A 80 20.11 3.50 20.24
C GLY A 80 19.95 2.77 21.57
N ILE A 81 20.48 1.55 21.70
CA ILE A 81 20.49 0.84 23.00
C ILE A 81 21.30 1.60 24.04
N SER A 82 22.49 2.11 23.69
CA SER A 82 23.31 2.90 24.62
C SER A 82 22.59 4.17 25.10
N ASP A 83 21.99 4.91 24.19
CA ASP A 83 21.25 6.14 24.49
C ASP A 83 20.00 5.87 25.32
N LEU A 84 19.28 4.77 25.04
CA LEU A 84 18.13 4.35 25.82
C LEU A 84 18.54 3.93 27.27
N GLN A 85 19.64 3.20 27.40
CA GLN A 85 20.14 2.79 28.73
C GLN A 85 20.64 3.96 29.58
N SER A 86 21.29 4.95 28.95
CA SER A 86 21.77 6.16 29.62
C SER A 86 20.71 7.22 29.88
N GLY A 87 19.51 7.07 29.26
CA GLY A 87 18.42 8.06 29.36
C GLY A 87 18.61 9.28 28.47
N ASN A 88 19.47 9.20 27.45
CA ASN A 88 19.60 10.25 26.43
C ASN A 88 18.37 10.30 25.52
N ILE A 89 17.70 9.14 25.32
CA ILE A 89 16.40 9.00 24.68
C ILE A 89 15.44 8.27 25.62
N ASP A 90 14.15 8.51 25.45
CA ASP A 90 13.09 7.92 26.28
C ASP A 90 12.58 6.60 25.70
N PHE A 91 12.54 6.50 24.36
CA PHE A 91 12.15 5.28 23.65
C PHE A 91 12.80 5.18 22.28
N LEU A 92 12.80 3.98 21.74
CA LEU A 92 13.15 3.69 20.33
C LEU A 92 11.86 3.47 19.54
N CYS A 93 11.84 3.87 18.28
CA CYS A 93 10.82 3.49 17.32
C CYS A 93 11.44 2.80 16.09
N MET A 94 10.58 2.23 15.24
CA MET A 94 10.95 1.37 14.12
C MET A 94 11.76 0.13 14.53
N VAL A 95 11.48 -0.40 15.72
CA VAL A 95 12.20 -1.55 16.26
C VAL A 95 11.46 -2.85 15.92
N PRO A 96 12.05 -3.76 15.12
CA PRO A 96 11.48 -5.09 14.91
C PRO A 96 11.67 -5.95 16.17
N VAL A 97 10.78 -6.88 16.40
CA VAL A 97 10.95 -7.85 17.50
C VAL A 97 12.11 -8.78 17.15
N SER A 98 13.12 -8.81 18.02
CA SER A 98 14.30 -9.64 17.84
C SER A 98 14.90 -10.01 19.20
N ASP A 99 15.48 -11.19 19.30
CA ASP A 99 16.14 -11.67 20.52
C ASP A 99 17.28 -10.76 20.97
N ALA A 100 17.94 -10.09 20.03
CA ALA A 100 19.03 -9.15 20.31
C ALA A 100 18.57 -7.95 21.15
N PHE A 101 17.33 -7.51 21.01
CA PHE A 101 16.76 -6.39 21.77
C PHE A 101 16.14 -6.81 23.10
N LEU A 102 15.61 -8.06 23.22
CA LEU A 102 14.82 -8.50 24.39
C LEU A 102 15.54 -8.38 25.74
N ALA A 103 16.86 -8.39 25.74
CA ALA A 103 17.64 -8.19 26.95
C ALA A 103 17.60 -6.75 27.48
N TYR A 104 17.35 -5.77 26.61
CA TYR A 104 17.53 -4.34 26.88
C TYR A 104 16.22 -3.56 26.91
N VAL A 105 15.17 -4.04 26.23
CA VAL A 105 13.94 -3.28 26.03
C VAL A 105 12.69 -4.08 26.37
N ASP A 106 11.60 -3.35 26.60
CA ASP A 106 10.23 -3.84 26.57
C ASP A 106 9.50 -3.18 25.40
N TYR A 107 8.81 -4.00 24.60
CA TYR A 107 8.10 -3.57 23.40
C TYR A 107 6.66 -3.16 23.69
N THR A 108 6.13 -2.25 22.89
CA THR A 108 4.69 -2.00 22.83
C THR A 108 3.94 -3.27 22.40
N SER A 109 2.69 -3.39 22.84
CA SER A 109 1.86 -4.58 22.55
C SER A 109 1.34 -4.65 21.12
N SER A 110 1.33 -3.52 20.43
CA SER A 110 0.95 -3.41 19.01
C SER A 110 2.03 -2.63 18.25
N PRO A 111 2.25 -2.95 16.96
CA PRO A 111 3.19 -2.20 16.14
C PRO A 111 2.70 -0.78 15.88
N ILE A 112 3.62 0.11 15.57
CA ILE A 112 3.34 1.49 15.14
C ILE A 112 3.42 1.64 13.62
N ALA A 113 4.20 0.79 12.98
CA ALA A 113 4.44 0.81 11.55
C ALA A 113 4.62 -0.62 11.02
N THR A 114 4.56 -0.77 9.71
CA THR A 114 4.81 -2.04 9.04
C THR A 114 5.70 -1.83 7.82
N GLY A 115 6.47 -2.85 7.49
CA GLY A 115 7.26 -2.93 6.27
C GLY A 115 7.15 -4.33 5.67
N PHE A 116 7.86 -4.52 4.58
CA PHE A 116 7.95 -5.82 3.93
C PHE A 116 9.40 -6.05 3.54
N LEU A 117 9.82 -7.29 3.52
CA LEU A 117 11.16 -7.69 3.08
C LEU A 117 11.09 -8.29 1.68
N GLY A 118 12.11 -8.08 0.90
CA GLY A 118 12.24 -8.65 -0.44
C GLY A 118 13.65 -9.14 -0.72
N LEU A 119 13.76 -10.19 -1.52
CA LEU A 119 14.99 -10.63 -2.12
C LEU A 119 15.09 -10.03 -3.53
N TYR A 120 16.15 -9.25 -3.78
CA TYR A 120 16.34 -8.49 -5.01
C TYR A 120 17.60 -8.87 -5.73
N THR A 121 17.57 -8.89 -7.04
CA THR A 121 18.72 -9.14 -7.92
C THR A 121 18.68 -8.22 -9.14
N THR A 122 19.71 -8.28 -9.98
CA THR A 122 19.77 -7.56 -11.26
C THR A 122 18.99 -8.30 -12.36
N ASP A 123 18.55 -7.57 -13.38
CA ASP A 123 17.75 -8.14 -14.49
C ASP A 123 18.48 -9.23 -15.28
N TYR A 124 19.82 -9.13 -15.40
CA TYR A 124 20.62 -10.10 -16.14
C TYR A 124 20.88 -11.40 -15.39
N LYS A 125 20.54 -11.50 -14.10
CA LYS A 125 20.63 -12.77 -13.37
C LYS A 125 19.47 -13.68 -13.71
N GLN A 126 19.77 -14.95 -13.98
CA GLN A 126 18.75 -16.00 -14.20
C GLN A 126 18.22 -16.52 -12.87
N LEU A 127 17.75 -15.62 -12.03
CA LEU A 127 17.01 -15.91 -10.81
C LEU A 127 15.58 -15.43 -11.03
N TYR A 128 14.63 -16.36 -10.88
CA TYR A 128 13.24 -16.16 -11.23
C TYR A 128 12.38 -16.01 -9.98
N PHE A 129 11.20 -15.36 -10.13
CA PHE A 129 10.35 -15.03 -9.00
C PHE A 129 9.83 -16.27 -8.29
N GLU A 130 10.21 -16.43 -7.00
CA GLU A 130 9.83 -17.51 -6.11
C GLU A 130 10.17 -18.93 -6.62
N GLU A 131 11.09 -19.06 -7.57
CA GLU A 131 11.65 -20.35 -7.99
C GLU A 131 12.84 -20.73 -7.09
N PHE A 132 12.55 -21.06 -5.85
CA PHE A 132 13.54 -21.26 -4.78
C PHE A 132 14.55 -22.39 -5.03
N ASP A 133 14.23 -23.37 -5.87
CA ASP A 133 15.15 -24.41 -6.31
C ASP A 133 16.35 -23.85 -7.11
N THR A 134 16.19 -22.69 -7.74
CA THR A 134 17.26 -21.98 -8.45
C THR A 134 18.16 -21.17 -7.51
N PHE A 135 17.75 -20.97 -6.25
CA PHE A 135 18.47 -20.09 -5.29
C PHE A 135 19.58 -20.78 -4.51
N ASN A 136 19.89 -22.03 -4.82
CA ASN A 136 20.87 -22.78 -4.05
C ASN A 136 22.28 -22.20 -4.15
N LYS A 137 22.87 -21.89 -2.97
CA LYS A 137 24.21 -21.32 -2.80
C LYS A 137 24.44 -19.96 -3.44
N ILE A 138 23.36 -19.21 -3.72
CA ILE A 138 23.52 -17.82 -4.15
C ILE A 138 24.16 -16.99 -3.03
N LYS A 139 24.99 -16.02 -3.43
CA LYS A 139 25.59 -15.06 -2.51
C LYS A 139 24.60 -13.95 -2.22
N ILE A 140 24.18 -13.83 -0.96
CA ILE A 140 23.23 -12.78 -0.53
C ILE A 140 23.95 -11.76 0.34
N GLY A 141 23.86 -10.50 -0.06
CA GLY A 141 24.38 -9.37 0.70
C GLY A 141 23.50 -9.06 1.92
N LEU A 142 24.15 -8.83 3.05
CA LEU A 142 23.58 -8.46 4.33
C LEU A 142 24.41 -7.38 5.00
N LEU A 143 23.79 -6.54 5.80
CA LEU A 143 24.55 -5.66 6.70
C LEU A 143 25.07 -6.44 7.91
N LYS A 144 26.28 -6.10 8.35
CA LYS A 144 26.89 -6.68 9.55
C LYS A 144 26.01 -6.40 10.78
N ASN A 145 25.88 -7.43 11.63
CA ASN A 145 25.12 -7.36 12.88
C ASN A 145 23.64 -6.98 12.73
N SER A 146 23.07 -7.22 11.56
CA SER A 146 21.68 -6.92 11.26
C SER A 146 20.73 -8.01 11.78
N TYR A 147 19.59 -7.58 12.30
CA TYR A 147 18.47 -8.47 12.67
C TYR A 147 17.87 -9.21 11.46
N ILE A 148 18.07 -8.70 10.25
CA ILE A 148 17.53 -9.28 8.99
C ILE A 148 18.18 -10.63 8.68
N GLU A 149 19.43 -10.88 9.14
CA GLU A 149 20.09 -12.17 8.94
C GLU A 149 19.28 -13.34 9.49
N LYS A 150 18.72 -13.20 10.71
CA LYS A 150 17.87 -14.23 11.31
C LYS A 150 16.60 -14.45 10.49
N ILE A 151 15.99 -13.37 10.03
CA ILE A 151 14.77 -13.44 9.20
C ILE A 151 15.07 -14.15 7.87
N LEU A 152 16.19 -13.82 7.20
CA LEU A 152 16.62 -14.49 5.99
C LEU A 152 16.90 -15.97 6.24
N SER A 153 17.52 -16.32 7.35
CA SER A 153 17.77 -17.72 7.72
C SER A 153 16.48 -18.52 7.86
N ASP A 154 15.50 -17.95 8.56
CA ASP A 154 14.19 -18.58 8.72
C ASP A 154 13.42 -18.66 7.39
N PHE A 155 13.49 -17.61 6.59
CA PHE A 155 12.91 -17.55 5.25
C PHE A 155 13.52 -18.61 4.31
N SER A 156 14.84 -18.75 4.29
CA SER A 156 15.53 -19.75 3.46
C SER A 156 15.19 -21.17 3.87
N ALA A 157 15.11 -21.43 5.19
CA ALA A 157 14.71 -22.72 5.72
C ALA A 157 13.24 -23.08 5.36
N ALA A 158 12.34 -22.12 5.47
CA ALA A 158 10.92 -22.29 5.11
C ALA A 158 10.71 -22.58 3.62
N ASN A 159 11.58 -22.05 2.74
CA ASN A 159 11.49 -22.19 1.30
C ASN A 159 12.51 -23.20 0.70
N ASN A 160 13.21 -23.96 1.57
CA ASN A 160 14.11 -25.04 1.19
C ASN A 160 15.27 -24.63 0.25
N PHE A 161 15.83 -23.44 0.38
CA PHE A 161 17.02 -23.04 -0.33
C PHE A 161 18.19 -22.73 0.62
N THR A 162 19.40 -22.74 0.09
CA THR A 162 20.62 -22.38 0.83
C THR A 162 21.30 -21.20 0.19
N TYR A 163 21.96 -20.38 1.00
CA TYR A 163 22.66 -19.20 0.53
C TYR A 163 24.03 -19.05 1.20
N ILE A 164 24.87 -18.18 0.65
CA ILE A 164 26.16 -17.79 1.21
C ILE A 164 26.04 -16.31 1.63
N PRO A 165 26.04 -15.99 2.93
CA PRO A 165 25.99 -14.62 3.37
C PRO A 165 27.28 -13.87 3.05
N VAL A 166 27.15 -12.63 2.58
CA VAL A 166 28.27 -11.70 2.35
C VAL A 166 27.95 -10.41 3.07
N TYR A 167 28.81 -10.04 4.03
CA TYR A 167 28.54 -8.93 4.94
C TYR A 167 29.17 -7.63 4.50
N TYR A 168 28.43 -6.55 4.58
CA TYR A 168 28.81 -5.18 4.24
C TYR A 168 28.66 -4.26 5.45
N ASP A 169 29.41 -3.18 5.48
CA ASP A 169 29.32 -2.15 6.51
C ASP A 169 28.22 -1.12 6.18
N THR A 170 27.98 -0.87 4.91
CA THR A 170 26.99 0.09 4.42
C THR A 170 26.02 -0.52 3.41
N VAL A 171 24.86 0.08 3.29
CA VAL A 171 23.87 -0.29 2.27
C VAL A 171 24.38 -0.01 0.86
N ASP A 172 25.08 1.11 0.67
CA ASP A 172 25.65 1.48 -0.63
C ASP A 172 26.66 0.46 -1.14
N ASP A 173 27.55 -0.03 -0.26
CA ASP A 173 28.51 -1.07 -0.62
C ASP A 173 27.79 -2.36 -1.03
N MET A 174 26.73 -2.71 -0.32
CA MET A 174 25.90 -3.90 -0.61
C MET A 174 25.18 -3.75 -1.96
N LEU A 175 24.59 -2.58 -2.24
CA LEU A 175 23.95 -2.27 -3.54
C LEU A 175 24.95 -2.29 -4.69
N ASN A 176 26.11 -1.65 -4.51
CA ASN A 176 27.15 -1.66 -5.51
C ASN A 176 27.63 -3.09 -5.81
N ALA A 177 27.70 -3.94 -4.79
CA ALA A 177 28.13 -5.32 -4.94
C ALA A 177 27.13 -6.16 -5.76
N VAL A 178 25.83 -5.97 -5.60
CA VAL A 178 24.83 -6.68 -6.43
C VAL A 178 24.82 -6.12 -7.86
N LYS A 179 24.93 -4.80 -8.03
CA LYS A 179 24.96 -4.15 -9.35
C LYS A 179 26.18 -4.53 -10.17
N ASN A 180 27.34 -4.67 -9.54
CA ASN A 180 28.58 -5.10 -10.20
C ASN A 180 28.79 -6.62 -10.25
N ASN A 181 27.78 -7.41 -9.86
CA ASN A 181 27.79 -8.87 -9.90
C ASN A 181 28.78 -9.56 -8.94
N SER A 182 29.23 -8.89 -7.88
CA SER A 182 30.08 -9.49 -6.83
C SER A 182 29.29 -10.43 -5.92
N ILE A 183 27.99 -10.16 -5.78
CA ILE A 183 26.98 -11.00 -5.13
C ILE A 183 25.80 -11.24 -6.05
N ASP A 184 24.94 -12.20 -5.71
CA ASP A 184 23.83 -12.58 -6.57
C ASP A 184 22.54 -11.85 -6.23
N ALA A 185 22.32 -11.54 -4.96
CA ALA A 185 21.12 -10.88 -4.47
C ALA A 185 21.38 -10.10 -3.18
N ILE A 186 20.42 -9.25 -2.81
CA ILE A 186 20.34 -8.61 -1.49
C ILE A 186 18.97 -8.90 -0.86
N PHE A 187 18.94 -9.04 0.47
CA PHE A 187 17.69 -9.18 1.21
C PHE A 187 17.47 -7.94 2.09
N THR A 188 16.45 -7.15 1.77
CA THR A 188 16.28 -5.80 2.30
C THR A 188 14.80 -5.42 2.43
N PRO A 189 14.45 -4.43 3.30
CA PRO A 189 13.11 -3.86 3.33
C PRO A 189 12.70 -3.27 1.97
N THR A 190 11.43 -3.46 1.61
CA THR A 190 10.85 -2.92 0.36
C THR A 190 10.72 -1.39 0.38
N THR A 191 10.74 -0.79 1.56
CA THR A 191 10.77 0.67 1.75
C THR A 191 11.98 1.31 1.08
N ASN A 192 13.06 0.54 0.94
CA ASN A 192 14.28 1.00 0.32
C ASN A 192 14.21 1.08 -1.22
N ASN A 193 13.21 0.49 -1.83
CA ASN A 193 12.97 0.46 -3.28
C ASN A 193 14.29 0.49 -4.10
N PRO A 194 15.09 -0.59 -4.11
CA PRO A 194 16.41 -0.58 -4.71
C PRO A 194 16.30 -0.45 -6.24
N ASP A 195 16.45 0.78 -6.73
CA ASP A 195 16.33 1.13 -8.14
C ASP A 195 17.25 0.28 -9.02
N GLY A 196 16.68 -0.23 -10.12
CA GLY A 196 17.39 -1.08 -11.09
C GLY A 196 17.61 -2.51 -10.63
N LEU A 197 16.92 -2.96 -9.59
CA LEU A 197 16.89 -4.36 -9.17
C LEU A 197 15.47 -4.92 -9.31
N LYS A 198 15.35 -6.19 -9.66
CA LYS A 198 14.08 -6.92 -9.68
C LYS A 198 13.88 -7.73 -8.39
N LEU A 199 12.66 -7.74 -7.89
CA LEU A 199 12.25 -8.58 -6.77
C LEU A 199 12.11 -10.03 -7.24
N ILE A 200 12.82 -10.95 -6.62
CA ILE A 200 12.75 -12.39 -6.94
C ILE A 200 12.07 -13.22 -5.85
N ALA A 201 11.86 -12.67 -4.65
CA ALA A 201 11.01 -13.31 -3.65
C ALA A 201 10.49 -12.30 -2.62
N LYS A 202 9.24 -12.53 -2.16
CA LYS A 202 8.65 -11.76 -1.04
C LYS A 202 9.09 -12.38 0.28
N GLY A 203 9.87 -11.63 1.04
CA GLY A 203 10.42 -12.06 2.33
C GLY A 203 9.45 -11.95 3.51
N GLY A 204 8.22 -11.51 3.27
CA GLY A 204 7.19 -11.39 4.29
C GLY A 204 7.03 -10.00 4.90
N LYS A 205 6.10 -9.90 5.83
CA LYS A 205 5.77 -8.70 6.57
C LYS A 205 6.74 -8.51 7.75
N LEU A 206 7.13 -7.27 7.99
CA LEU A 206 7.94 -6.86 9.12
C LEU A 206 7.21 -5.77 9.89
N ASP A 207 6.80 -6.05 11.11
CA ASP A 207 6.15 -5.08 11.98
C ASP A 207 7.18 -4.37 12.87
N TYR A 208 7.03 -3.06 12.99
CA TYR A 208 7.87 -2.19 13.78
C TYR A 208 7.14 -1.68 15.02
N TYR A 209 7.82 -1.64 16.12
CA TYR A 209 7.29 -1.30 17.44
C TYR A 209 8.00 -0.10 18.03
N CYS A 210 7.37 0.54 19.02
CA CYS A 210 8.11 1.33 19.99
C CYS A 210 8.70 0.39 21.05
N ALA A 211 9.88 0.73 21.53
CA ALA A 211 10.56 0.00 22.59
C ALA A 211 11.10 0.97 23.64
N VAL A 212 10.82 0.68 24.90
CA VAL A 212 11.31 1.46 26.04
C VAL A 212 12.41 0.70 26.77
N LYS A 213 13.21 1.41 27.58
CA LYS A 213 14.19 0.76 28.46
C LYS A 213 13.52 -0.32 29.29
N LYS A 214 14.15 -1.46 29.41
CA LYS A 214 13.69 -2.61 30.18
C LYS A 214 13.21 -2.19 31.58
N GLY A 215 11.96 -2.50 31.92
CA GLY A 215 11.34 -2.15 33.21
C GLY A 215 10.71 -0.75 33.28
N ASN A 216 10.76 0.07 32.22
CA ASN A 216 10.05 1.36 32.18
C ASN A 216 8.56 1.16 31.88
N THR A 217 7.84 0.58 32.85
CA THR A 217 6.43 0.25 32.70
C THR A 217 5.51 1.46 32.60
N ASN A 218 5.91 2.61 33.15
CA ASN A 218 5.10 3.83 33.11
C ASN A 218 4.98 4.34 31.64
N LEU A 219 6.10 4.58 30.95
CA LEU A 219 6.07 5.04 29.57
C LEU A 219 5.47 3.98 28.64
N LEU A 220 5.81 2.70 28.87
CA LEU A 220 5.25 1.59 28.09
C LEU A 220 3.72 1.55 28.16
N THR A 221 3.15 1.73 29.37
CA THR A 221 1.69 1.74 29.54
C THR A 221 1.04 2.89 28.78
N LYS A 222 1.65 4.08 28.81
CA LYS A 222 1.15 5.25 28.10
C LYS A 222 1.18 5.03 26.58
N LEU A 223 2.31 4.55 26.02
CA LEU A 223 2.45 4.24 24.60
C LEU A 223 1.44 3.17 24.18
N ASN A 224 1.30 2.10 24.94
CA ASN A 224 0.33 1.05 24.65
C ASN A 224 -1.12 1.57 24.66
N SER A 225 -1.46 2.44 25.60
CA SER A 225 -2.79 3.05 25.65
C SER A 225 -3.08 3.89 24.42
N ALA A 226 -2.12 4.71 24.00
CA ALA A 226 -2.24 5.54 22.81
C ALA A 226 -2.41 4.70 21.53
N ILE A 227 -1.52 3.75 21.31
CA ILE A 227 -1.56 2.86 20.14
C ILE A 227 -2.88 2.07 20.09
N ASN A 228 -3.33 1.52 21.20
CA ASN A 228 -4.57 0.75 21.25
C ASN A 228 -5.80 1.62 20.97
N GLN A 229 -5.84 2.84 21.51
CA GLN A 229 -6.92 3.77 21.23
C GLN A 229 -6.97 4.14 19.74
N TYR A 230 -5.83 4.47 19.13
CA TYR A 230 -5.73 4.76 17.70
C TYR A 230 -6.15 3.58 16.83
N LYS A 231 -5.68 2.37 17.19
CA LYS A 231 -6.01 1.12 16.49
C LYS A 231 -7.51 0.80 16.51
N ILE A 232 -8.22 1.07 17.62
CA ILE A 232 -9.66 0.86 17.70
C ILE A 232 -10.40 1.78 16.74
N GLN A 233 -9.98 3.03 16.62
CA GLN A 233 -10.57 4.01 15.71
C GLN A 233 -10.17 3.78 14.26
N ASN A 234 -8.98 3.25 14.02
CA ASN A 234 -8.37 3.06 12.71
C ASN A 234 -7.84 1.62 12.53
N PRO A 235 -8.72 0.62 12.33
CA PRO A 235 -8.30 -0.79 12.29
C PRO A 235 -7.25 -1.13 11.22
N PHE A 236 -7.19 -0.34 10.16
CA PHE A 236 -6.27 -0.53 9.02
C PHE A 236 -5.08 0.43 9.02
N TYR A 237 -4.79 1.08 10.16
CA TYR A 237 -3.79 2.15 10.23
C TYR A 237 -2.41 1.76 9.68
N LEU A 238 -1.92 0.55 9.94
CA LEU A 238 -0.62 0.11 9.43
C LEU A 238 -0.52 0.13 7.91
N SER A 239 -1.56 -0.33 7.23
CA SER A 239 -1.59 -0.31 5.77
C SER A 239 -1.83 1.09 5.21
N MET A 240 -2.59 1.91 5.92
CA MET A 240 -2.86 3.30 5.53
C MET A 240 -1.57 4.13 5.64
N GLU A 241 -0.88 4.06 6.77
CA GLU A 241 0.39 4.79 6.97
C GLU A 241 1.46 4.33 5.97
N TYR A 242 1.60 3.01 5.75
CA TYR A 242 2.50 2.49 4.74
C TYR A 242 2.20 3.05 3.33
N THR A 243 0.93 3.04 2.92
CA THR A 243 0.55 3.45 1.56
C THR A 243 0.65 4.96 1.31
N LYS A 244 0.67 5.80 2.33
CA LYS A 244 0.92 7.23 2.19
C LYS A 244 2.29 7.50 1.56
N LEU A 245 3.34 6.82 2.04
CA LEU A 245 4.72 7.07 1.63
C LEU A 245 5.22 6.09 0.56
N PHE A 246 4.86 4.82 0.67
CA PHE A 246 5.43 3.74 -0.16
C PHE A 246 4.47 3.17 -1.20
N LYS A 247 3.28 3.75 -1.37
CA LYS A 247 2.22 3.30 -2.29
C LYS A 247 1.80 1.85 -1.98
N ARG A 248 2.34 0.86 -2.71
CA ARG A 248 2.05 -0.56 -2.50
C ARG A 248 3.33 -1.33 -2.24
N PRO A 249 3.32 -2.27 -1.27
CA PRO A 249 4.46 -3.17 -1.10
C PRO A 249 4.68 -3.94 -2.42
N TYR A 250 5.94 -4.10 -2.80
CA TYR A 250 6.36 -4.82 -4.00
C TYR A 250 5.88 -4.23 -5.34
N SER A 251 5.48 -2.96 -5.39
CA SER A 251 4.90 -2.34 -6.59
C SER A 251 5.89 -2.09 -7.73
N ASN A 252 7.16 -2.03 -7.43
CA ASN A 252 8.19 -1.72 -8.40
C ASN A 252 9.07 -2.96 -8.64
N SER A 253 9.13 -3.39 -9.90
CA SER A 253 10.07 -4.43 -10.35
C SER A 253 9.88 -5.86 -9.80
N ILE A 254 8.66 -6.39 -9.71
CA ILE A 254 8.45 -7.83 -9.48
C ILE A 254 9.07 -8.60 -10.64
N GLY A 255 9.95 -9.54 -10.34
CA GLY A 255 10.50 -10.48 -11.33
C GLY A 255 9.43 -11.43 -11.86
N TYR A 256 9.74 -12.05 -12.97
CA TYR A 256 8.91 -13.11 -13.54
C TYR A 256 9.36 -14.49 -13.06
N THR A 257 8.44 -15.45 -13.00
CA THR A 257 8.79 -16.87 -13.04
C THR A 257 9.51 -17.17 -14.36
N LYS A 258 10.20 -18.29 -14.42
CA LYS A 258 10.87 -18.71 -15.66
C LYS A 258 9.88 -18.90 -16.82
N GLU A 259 8.70 -19.42 -16.52
CA GLU A 259 7.64 -19.63 -17.49
C GLU A 259 7.11 -18.29 -18.02
N GLU A 260 6.81 -17.35 -17.13
CA GLU A 260 6.37 -15.98 -17.49
C GLU A 260 7.44 -15.24 -18.30
N GLN A 261 8.70 -15.32 -17.88
CA GLN A 261 9.81 -14.71 -18.63
C GLN A 261 9.92 -15.29 -20.04
N THR A 262 9.81 -16.61 -20.18
CA THR A 262 9.84 -17.28 -21.48
C THR A 262 8.63 -16.87 -22.34
N ALA A 263 7.45 -16.78 -21.74
CA ALA A 263 6.24 -16.32 -22.42
C ALA A 263 6.38 -14.88 -22.93
N LYS A 264 6.94 -13.99 -22.09
CA LYS A 264 7.23 -12.60 -22.45
C LYS A 264 8.24 -12.48 -23.60
N GLU A 265 9.31 -13.27 -23.57
CA GLU A 265 10.32 -13.29 -24.64
C GLU A 265 9.75 -13.78 -25.97
N ASN A 266 8.85 -14.75 -25.94
CA ASN A 266 8.16 -15.27 -27.12
C ASN A 266 7.05 -14.33 -27.64
N HIS A 267 6.45 -13.54 -26.76
CA HIS A 267 5.34 -12.63 -27.05
C HIS A 267 5.57 -11.23 -26.45
N PRO A 268 6.59 -10.49 -26.91
CA PRO A 268 6.95 -9.20 -26.33
C PRO A 268 5.91 -8.10 -26.61
N LYS A 269 5.06 -8.29 -27.60
CA LYS A 269 3.99 -7.39 -28.00
C LYS A 269 2.64 -8.09 -27.85
N LEU A 270 1.73 -7.44 -27.11
CA LEU A 270 0.37 -7.92 -26.90
C LEU A 270 -0.63 -7.12 -27.73
N ARG A 271 -1.51 -7.83 -28.42
CA ARG A 271 -2.60 -7.26 -29.21
C ARG A 271 -3.86 -7.23 -28.35
N ILE A 272 -4.43 -6.06 -28.19
CA ILE A 272 -5.54 -5.81 -27.25
C ILE A 272 -6.77 -5.37 -28.05
N LEU A 273 -7.85 -6.14 -27.96
CA LEU A 273 -9.15 -5.73 -28.48
C LEU A 273 -9.76 -4.69 -27.54
N ALA A 274 -9.98 -3.49 -28.06
CA ALA A 274 -10.58 -2.37 -27.35
C ALA A 274 -11.87 -1.90 -28.04
N PRO A 275 -12.93 -1.59 -27.27
CA PRO A 275 -14.16 -1.01 -27.83
C PRO A 275 -13.91 0.36 -28.46
N ASP A 276 -14.45 0.58 -29.65
CA ASP A 276 -14.30 1.86 -30.37
C ASP A 276 -15.22 2.97 -29.85
N ASN A 277 -16.30 2.61 -29.14
CA ASN A 277 -17.38 3.54 -28.84
C ASN A 277 -18.01 3.30 -27.45
N ASN A 278 -17.20 3.33 -26.43
CA ASN A 278 -17.63 3.22 -25.02
C ASN A 278 -17.10 4.39 -24.17
N TYR A 279 -17.35 5.62 -24.63
CA TYR A 279 -16.94 6.84 -23.94
C TYR A 279 -17.60 6.94 -22.55
N PRO A 280 -16.88 7.35 -21.48
CA PRO A 280 -15.45 7.73 -21.44
C PRO A 280 -14.52 6.54 -21.12
N SER A 281 -15.02 5.33 -21.05
CA SER A 281 -14.28 4.16 -20.57
C SER A 281 -13.27 3.64 -21.58
N SER A 282 -13.64 3.58 -22.86
CA SER A 282 -12.80 3.15 -23.98
C SER A 282 -13.38 3.68 -25.28
N TYR A 283 -12.59 4.34 -26.10
CA TYR A 283 -13.04 4.86 -27.40
C TYR A 283 -11.87 5.10 -28.35
N TYR A 284 -12.15 5.01 -29.65
CA TYR A 284 -11.22 5.39 -30.69
C TYR A 284 -11.41 6.85 -31.04
N ASP A 285 -10.37 7.66 -30.86
CA ASP A 285 -10.35 9.07 -31.24
C ASP A 285 -9.93 9.19 -32.72
N LYS A 286 -10.89 9.60 -33.57
CA LYS A 286 -10.67 9.74 -35.01
C LYS A 286 -9.74 10.90 -35.37
N ASP A 287 -9.63 11.89 -34.49
CA ASP A 287 -8.80 13.07 -34.74
C ASP A 287 -7.33 12.79 -34.48
N THR A 288 -7.04 11.99 -33.44
CA THR A 288 -5.67 11.59 -33.08
C THR A 288 -5.27 10.25 -33.69
N GLY A 289 -6.23 9.40 -34.05
CA GLY A 289 -5.98 8.05 -34.52
C GLY A 289 -5.59 7.07 -33.41
N GLU A 290 -5.90 7.38 -32.17
CA GLU A 290 -5.49 6.63 -30.98
C GLU A 290 -6.69 6.14 -30.15
N TYR A 291 -6.46 5.04 -29.42
CA TYR A 291 -7.38 4.56 -28.40
C TYR A 291 -7.16 5.32 -27.09
N ASN A 292 -8.25 5.83 -26.52
CA ASN A 292 -8.27 6.61 -25.31
C ASN A 292 -9.39 6.15 -24.39
N GLY A 293 -9.23 6.42 -23.10
CA GLY A 293 -10.22 6.13 -22.08
C GLY A 293 -9.61 5.57 -20.80
N ILE A 294 -10.43 5.39 -19.80
CA ILE A 294 -10.01 4.91 -18.48
C ILE A 294 -9.37 3.51 -18.57
N TYR A 295 -9.91 2.65 -19.41
CA TYR A 295 -9.43 1.28 -19.54
C TYR A 295 -8.09 1.23 -20.27
N GLU A 296 -7.91 2.04 -21.30
CA GLU A 296 -6.65 2.19 -22.01
C GLU A 296 -5.53 2.72 -21.13
N ASP A 297 -5.82 3.72 -20.30
CA ASP A 297 -4.84 4.27 -19.36
C ASP A 297 -4.39 3.22 -18.34
N ILE A 298 -5.33 2.42 -17.83
CA ILE A 298 -5.01 1.32 -16.90
C ILE A 298 -4.14 0.28 -17.59
N ILE A 299 -4.53 -0.21 -18.76
CA ILE A 299 -3.79 -1.29 -19.42
C ILE A 299 -2.43 -0.83 -19.94
N LYS A 300 -2.30 0.41 -20.41
CA LYS A 300 -1.01 1.03 -20.76
C LYS A 300 -0.09 1.00 -19.54
N LYS A 301 -0.58 1.41 -18.36
CA LYS A 301 0.20 1.39 -17.14
C LYS A 301 0.57 -0.02 -16.67
N VAL A 302 -0.33 -0.98 -16.84
CA VAL A 302 -0.04 -2.39 -16.55
C VAL A 302 1.02 -2.94 -17.49
N ALA A 303 0.91 -2.66 -18.78
CA ALA A 303 1.87 -3.10 -19.79
C ALA A 303 3.26 -2.49 -19.57
N ASP A 304 3.33 -1.19 -19.29
CA ASP A 304 4.58 -0.49 -18.94
C ASP A 304 5.27 -1.14 -17.74
N ASN A 305 4.52 -1.38 -16.66
CA ASN A 305 5.06 -2.01 -15.46
C ASN A 305 5.53 -3.45 -15.70
N ALA A 306 4.84 -4.17 -16.56
CA ALA A 306 5.17 -5.53 -16.95
C ALA A 306 6.18 -5.58 -18.12
N GLY A 307 6.56 -4.43 -18.69
CA GLY A 307 7.50 -4.34 -19.80
C GLY A 307 7.04 -5.04 -21.07
N PHE A 308 5.75 -4.97 -21.41
CA PHE A 308 5.17 -5.40 -22.67
C PHE A 308 4.94 -4.20 -23.58
N GLU A 309 5.20 -4.38 -24.85
CA GLU A 309 4.63 -3.51 -25.89
C GLU A 309 3.16 -3.90 -26.10
N ILE A 310 2.30 -2.91 -26.35
CA ILE A 310 0.88 -3.15 -26.63
C ILE A 310 0.46 -2.52 -27.95
N GLU A 311 -0.50 -3.16 -28.60
CA GLU A 311 -1.17 -2.66 -29.79
C GLU A 311 -2.67 -2.82 -29.62
N PHE A 312 -3.41 -1.71 -29.73
CA PHE A 312 -4.86 -1.76 -29.71
C PHE A 312 -5.41 -2.14 -31.09
N ILE A 313 -6.35 -3.06 -31.11
CA ILE A 313 -7.07 -3.50 -32.30
C ILE A 313 -8.52 -3.10 -32.14
N SER A 314 -9.05 -2.45 -33.18
CA SER A 314 -10.44 -2.06 -33.29
C SER A 314 -11.36 -3.25 -33.13
N TYR A 315 -12.38 -3.04 -32.34
CA TYR A 315 -13.40 -4.02 -32.07
C TYR A 315 -14.77 -3.35 -32.21
N ASP A 316 -15.46 -3.67 -33.29
CA ASP A 316 -16.87 -3.35 -33.42
C ASP A 316 -17.68 -4.32 -32.56
N GLN A 317 -18.47 -3.78 -31.63
CA GLN A 317 -19.29 -4.56 -30.70
C GLN A 317 -20.25 -5.52 -31.39
N SER A 318 -20.54 -5.33 -32.65
CA SER A 318 -21.37 -6.20 -33.48
C SER A 318 -20.69 -7.54 -33.86
N GLU A 319 -19.35 -7.60 -33.89
CA GLU A 319 -18.60 -8.84 -34.11
C GLU A 319 -18.04 -9.34 -32.76
N MET A 320 -18.60 -10.37 -32.21
CA MET A 320 -18.28 -10.93 -30.89
C MET A 320 -16.79 -10.96 -30.59
N SER A 321 -16.35 -10.12 -29.66
CA SER A 321 -14.98 -9.98 -29.18
C SER A 321 -14.28 -11.30 -28.87
N MET A 322 -15.02 -12.26 -28.35
CA MET A 322 -14.51 -13.61 -28.05
C MET A 322 -14.01 -14.35 -29.28
N ASN A 323 -14.60 -14.15 -30.45
CA ASN A 323 -14.12 -14.77 -31.70
C ASN A 323 -12.75 -14.24 -32.12
N GLY A 324 -12.44 -12.97 -31.80
CA GLY A 324 -11.14 -12.39 -32.07
C GLY A 324 -9.99 -13.10 -31.34
N ILE A 325 -10.21 -13.45 -30.08
CA ILE A 325 -9.25 -14.23 -29.27
C ILE A 325 -9.14 -15.66 -29.79
N VAL A 326 -10.27 -16.34 -29.96
CA VAL A 326 -10.31 -17.73 -30.43
C VAL A 326 -9.66 -17.91 -31.78
N MET A 327 -9.81 -16.92 -32.67
CA MET A 327 -9.18 -16.91 -33.99
C MET A 327 -7.73 -16.40 -33.98
N GLY A 328 -7.17 -16.07 -32.81
CA GLY A 328 -5.79 -15.59 -32.69
C GLY A 328 -5.54 -14.20 -33.29
N LYS A 329 -6.59 -13.40 -33.49
CA LYS A 329 -6.46 -12.01 -33.97
C LYS A 329 -5.93 -11.09 -32.89
N ALA A 330 -6.25 -11.37 -31.63
CA ALA A 330 -5.78 -10.64 -30.47
C ALA A 330 -5.43 -11.59 -29.32
N ASP A 331 -4.70 -11.07 -28.36
CA ASP A 331 -4.22 -11.80 -27.20
C ASP A 331 -5.04 -11.50 -25.95
N ILE A 332 -5.58 -10.29 -25.87
CA ILE A 332 -6.36 -9.78 -24.72
C ILE A 332 -7.62 -9.05 -25.23
N ILE A 333 -8.71 -9.23 -24.50
CA ILE A 333 -9.90 -8.37 -24.60
C ILE A 333 -9.88 -7.42 -23.41
N LEU A 334 -9.98 -6.13 -23.67
CA LEU A 334 -9.88 -5.09 -22.65
C LEU A 334 -11.03 -5.14 -21.64
N THR A 335 -12.24 -5.44 -22.11
CA THR A 335 -13.42 -5.50 -21.25
C THR A 335 -14.20 -6.80 -21.46
N VAL A 336 -14.42 -7.52 -20.37
CA VAL A 336 -15.32 -8.67 -20.33
C VAL A 336 -16.23 -8.49 -19.12
N SER A 337 -17.52 -8.40 -19.35
CA SER A 337 -18.53 -8.43 -18.30
C SER A 337 -19.03 -9.84 -18.04
N GLY A 338 -18.99 -10.26 -16.79
CA GLY A 338 -19.55 -11.54 -16.35
C GLY A 338 -18.62 -12.75 -16.51
N SER A 339 -19.03 -13.85 -15.89
CA SER A 339 -18.29 -15.09 -15.72
C SER A 339 -18.50 -16.10 -16.85
N LYS A 340 -18.63 -15.70 -18.10
CA LYS A 340 -18.73 -16.67 -19.19
C LYS A 340 -17.38 -17.34 -19.39
N GLN A 341 -17.15 -18.39 -18.64
CA GLN A 341 -16.03 -19.30 -18.82
C GLN A 341 -16.28 -20.14 -20.08
N GLY A 342 -15.30 -20.14 -20.96
CA GLY A 342 -15.31 -20.93 -22.18
C GLY A 342 -13.88 -21.18 -22.64
N LEU A 343 -13.54 -20.67 -23.81
CA LEU A 343 -12.21 -20.80 -24.41
C LEU A 343 -11.21 -19.72 -23.96
N THR A 344 -11.60 -18.87 -22.99
CA THR A 344 -10.77 -17.78 -22.46
C THR A 344 -10.69 -17.84 -20.95
N THR A 345 -9.62 -17.29 -20.40
CA THR A 345 -9.42 -17.12 -18.95
C THR A 345 -9.52 -15.65 -18.60
N ALA A 346 -10.32 -15.31 -17.59
CA ALA A 346 -10.38 -13.95 -17.08
C ALA A 346 -9.27 -13.68 -16.06
N THR A 347 -8.69 -12.47 -16.09
CA THR A 347 -7.81 -11.97 -15.04
C THR A 347 -8.62 -11.62 -13.79
N LEU A 348 -7.93 -11.19 -12.72
CA LEU A 348 -8.60 -10.51 -11.62
C LEU A 348 -9.25 -9.21 -12.13
N PRO A 349 -10.41 -8.80 -11.57
CA PRO A 349 -11.02 -7.52 -11.94
C PRO A 349 -10.06 -6.35 -11.69
N TYR A 350 -9.82 -5.53 -12.68
CA TYR A 350 -8.95 -4.35 -12.60
C TYR A 350 -9.74 -3.05 -12.37
N THR A 351 -11.05 -3.09 -12.55
CA THR A 351 -11.95 -1.95 -12.28
C THR A 351 -13.31 -2.44 -11.80
N LYS A 352 -14.05 -1.56 -11.13
CA LYS A 352 -15.42 -1.77 -10.70
C LYS A 352 -16.30 -0.68 -11.27
N VAL A 353 -17.36 -1.07 -11.95
CA VAL A 353 -18.38 -0.18 -12.47
C VAL A 353 -19.63 -0.31 -11.60
N SER A 354 -20.26 0.82 -11.29
CA SER A 354 -21.54 0.86 -10.58
C SER A 354 -22.60 1.41 -11.50
N TYR A 355 -23.74 0.74 -11.55
CA TYR A 355 -24.91 1.18 -12.27
C TYR A 355 -25.92 1.77 -11.30
N LEU A 356 -26.49 2.90 -11.67
CA LEU A 356 -27.52 3.57 -10.90
C LEU A 356 -28.77 3.71 -11.78
N PRO A 357 -29.97 3.42 -11.26
CA PRO A 357 -31.18 3.71 -11.99
C PRO A 357 -31.39 5.24 -12.10
N LEU A 358 -31.66 5.71 -13.30
CA LEU A 358 -32.10 7.07 -13.56
C LEU A 358 -33.63 7.06 -13.62
N VAL A 359 -34.28 7.91 -12.81
CA VAL A 359 -35.74 8.01 -12.76
C VAL A 359 -36.19 9.47 -12.90
N LYS A 360 -37.44 9.69 -13.28
CA LYS A 360 -38.02 11.03 -13.23
C LYS A 360 -37.98 11.58 -11.81
N LYS A 361 -37.87 12.89 -11.71
CA LYS A 361 -37.98 13.59 -10.43
C LYS A 361 -39.26 13.19 -9.72
N ASP A 362 -39.17 12.93 -8.43
CA ASP A 362 -40.25 12.55 -7.55
C ASP A 362 -40.87 11.15 -7.80
N THR A 363 -40.23 10.29 -8.59
CA THR A 363 -40.57 8.88 -8.74
C THR A 363 -40.05 8.05 -7.59
N ASN A 364 -40.90 7.23 -6.98
CA ASN A 364 -40.48 6.28 -5.94
C ASN A 364 -40.58 4.84 -6.47
N ILE A 365 -39.49 4.33 -6.99
CA ILE A 365 -39.42 2.97 -7.59
C ILE A 365 -39.70 1.84 -6.58
N PHE A 366 -39.75 2.11 -5.28
CA PHE A 366 -40.02 1.09 -4.27
C PHE A 366 -41.53 0.95 -3.96
N GLU A 367 -42.36 1.85 -4.45
CA GLU A 367 -43.83 1.82 -4.25
C GLU A 367 -44.58 1.26 -5.47
N ASP A 368 -43.93 1.19 -6.63
CA ASP A 368 -44.53 0.70 -7.86
C ASP A 368 -44.46 -0.83 -7.96
N SER A 369 -45.59 -1.46 -8.25
CA SER A 369 -45.69 -2.92 -8.46
C SER A 369 -45.18 -3.39 -9.82
N GLU A 370 -45.17 -2.50 -10.81
CA GLU A 370 -44.71 -2.74 -12.17
C GLU A 370 -43.66 -1.70 -12.55
N ILE A 371 -42.38 -2.13 -12.65
CA ILE A 371 -41.27 -1.26 -13.04
C ILE A 371 -40.86 -1.60 -14.45
N HIS A 372 -40.84 -0.59 -15.32
CA HIS A 372 -40.28 -0.67 -16.67
C HIS A 372 -38.86 -0.11 -16.70
N VAL A 373 -37.91 -0.93 -17.07
CA VAL A 373 -36.49 -0.55 -17.08
C VAL A 373 -36.00 -0.49 -18.52
N GLY A 374 -35.58 0.68 -18.95
CA GLY A 374 -34.87 0.86 -20.22
C GLY A 374 -33.38 0.57 -20.04
N ILE A 375 -32.79 -0.16 -20.96
CA ILE A 375 -31.35 -0.41 -21.06
C ILE A 375 -30.86 -0.19 -22.49
N LEU A 376 -29.54 0.02 -22.66
CA LEU A 376 -28.95 0.00 -24.00
C LEU A 376 -28.91 -1.42 -24.54
N ALA A 377 -29.16 -1.58 -25.83
CA ALA A 377 -29.22 -2.89 -26.47
C ALA A 377 -27.91 -3.67 -26.37
N ASP A 378 -26.80 -2.97 -26.28
CA ASP A 378 -25.44 -3.55 -26.19
C ASP A 378 -25.06 -4.00 -24.76
N ASP A 379 -25.82 -3.56 -23.74
CA ASP A 379 -25.61 -3.94 -22.33
C ASP A 379 -26.33 -5.26 -21.96
N SER A 380 -26.14 -6.30 -22.76
CA SER A 380 -26.88 -7.56 -22.61
C SER A 380 -26.71 -8.24 -21.24
N TRP A 381 -25.57 -8.06 -20.57
CA TRP A 381 -25.33 -8.63 -19.25
C TRP A 381 -26.22 -8.00 -18.15
N ILE A 382 -26.62 -6.73 -18.28
CA ILE A 382 -27.59 -6.10 -17.37
C ILE A 382 -28.95 -6.78 -17.50
N THR A 383 -29.35 -7.14 -18.72
CA THR A 383 -30.59 -7.92 -18.93
C THR A 383 -30.57 -9.20 -18.11
N ASP A 384 -29.50 -10.01 -18.27
CA ASP A 384 -29.36 -11.28 -17.54
C ASP A 384 -29.40 -11.07 -16.02
N TYR A 385 -28.75 -9.99 -15.53
CA TYR A 385 -28.75 -9.64 -14.11
C TYR A 385 -30.14 -9.23 -13.60
N LEU A 386 -30.84 -8.37 -14.35
CA LEU A 386 -32.15 -7.89 -13.96
C LEU A 386 -33.16 -9.04 -13.98
N ASP A 387 -33.13 -9.89 -15.00
CA ASP A 387 -34.00 -11.05 -15.14
C ASP A 387 -33.80 -12.08 -13.99
N ASP A 388 -32.58 -12.21 -13.49
CA ASP A 388 -32.29 -13.08 -12.35
C ASP A 388 -32.75 -12.47 -11.02
N LYS A 389 -32.48 -11.20 -10.77
CA LYS A 389 -32.67 -10.54 -9.49
C LYS A 389 -34.03 -9.86 -9.32
N TYR A 390 -34.59 -9.36 -10.41
CA TYR A 390 -35.82 -8.53 -10.41
C TYR A 390 -36.83 -9.02 -11.41
N LYS A 391 -37.26 -10.27 -11.27
CA LYS A 391 -38.17 -10.98 -12.18
C LYS A 391 -39.51 -10.28 -12.45
N GLN A 392 -39.90 -9.37 -11.57
CA GLN A 392 -41.11 -8.57 -11.69
C GLN A 392 -40.95 -7.31 -12.55
N TRP A 393 -39.71 -6.99 -12.94
CA TRP A 393 -39.41 -5.82 -13.76
C TRP A 393 -39.50 -6.18 -15.25
N SER A 394 -40.06 -5.29 -16.06
CA SER A 394 -40.02 -5.44 -17.51
C SER A 394 -38.84 -4.67 -18.08
N VAL A 395 -38.02 -5.34 -18.90
CA VAL A 395 -36.81 -4.74 -19.46
C VAL A 395 -37.04 -4.45 -20.95
N GLU A 396 -36.81 -3.20 -21.36
CA GLU A 396 -36.90 -2.75 -22.75
C GLU A 396 -35.51 -2.25 -23.24
N LYS A 397 -35.16 -2.61 -24.48
CA LYS A 397 -33.86 -2.28 -25.08
C LYS A 397 -33.96 -1.09 -26.02
N TYR A 398 -33.03 -0.15 -25.85
CA TYR A 398 -32.95 1.07 -26.67
C TYR A 398 -31.63 1.12 -27.42
N SER A 399 -31.66 1.60 -28.65
CA SER A 399 -30.50 1.67 -29.54
C SER A 399 -29.55 2.83 -29.25
N SER A 400 -29.98 3.81 -28.45
CA SER A 400 -29.16 4.97 -28.09
C SER A 400 -29.55 5.55 -26.74
N ILE A 401 -28.63 6.28 -26.12
CA ILE A 401 -28.85 7.01 -24.86
C ILE A 401 -30.00 8.03 -25.08
N ASP A 402 -30.04 8.74 -26.18
CA ASP A 402 -31.06 9.75 -26.46
C ASP A 402 -32.45 9.13 -26.51
N SER A 403 -32.59 7.96 -27.16
CA SER A 403 -33.88 7.25 -27.19
C SER A 403 -34.32 6.75 -25.80
N LEU A 404 -33.36 6.31 -25.01
CA LEU A 404 -33.59 5.86 -23.63
C LEU A 404 -34.00 7.03 -22.72
N LEU A 405 -33.30 8.16 -22.80
CA LEU A 405 -33.65 9.36 -22.03
C LEU A 405 -35.04 9.89 -22.43
N THR A 406 -35.34 9.91 -23.73
CA THR A 406 -36.67 10.30 -24.22
C THR A 406 -37.79 9.38 -23.68
N ALA A 407 -37.54 8.09 -23.57
CA ALA A 407 -38.50 7.14 -23.00
C ALA A 407 -38.73 7.36 -21.49
N VAL A 408 -37.69 7.76 -20.76
CA VAL A 408 -37.81 8.11 -19.33
C VAL A 408 -38.54 9.43 -19.14
N GLU A 409 -38.43 10.39 -20.07
CA GLU A 409 -39.12 11.69 -20.01
C GLU A 409 -40.61 11.58 -20.32
N ASN A 410 -41.02 10.66 -21.15
CA ASN A 410 -42.46 10.48 -21.53
C ASN A 410 -43.18 9.52 -20.58
#